data_3926d3ef168cf2c3f1f179e278abfd04
#
_entry.id   3926d3ef168cf2c3f1f179e278abfd04
#
_cell.length_a   1.000
_cell.length_b   1.000
_cell.length_c   1.000
_cell.angle_alpha   90.00
_cell.angle_beta   90.00
_cell.angle_gamma   90.00
#
_symmetry.space_group_name_H-M   'P 1'
#
loop_
_entity.id
_entity.type
_entity.pdbx_description
1 polymer ?
#
loop_
_entity_poly.entity_id
_entity_poly.type
_entity_poly.pdbx_seq_one_letter_code
_entity_poly.pdbx_strand_id
1 'polypeptide(L)'
;MDFLEINTIHHGRAEILMKQIAPESIDLSFWSPPYFVGKEYEKEETYQSWQAMLRQVINHHFTVLKPGGFLVINAGDIRCFKDEKIPKFQAMNLCMQKSKVTKEMVLEAKEKFPEFNRYQLADYLGCSEQTIDRRLNGNNIRGGKYESQTRMHLIGGFLQSYGQECGLYLYDRRIWVKDPAWANCKWTSNSLKSVDEYEDLYIFWKPGQQIIDRKKINPDEWKAWGSRAVWFIRSVRSNDDHEAKFPLELASRVVRLYSTQGNTVLDPFMGSGTTAIACIQNKRSFIGIEKEAKYVSLARENINKEESQLRLNF
;
A
#
# COMPACT_ATOMS: atom_id res chain seq x y z
N MET A 1 28.42 15.26 -8.67
CA MET A 1 27.09 15.08 -7.99
C MET A 1 27.32 14.09 -6.86
N ASP A 2 26.96 14.47 -5.67
CA ASP A 2 27.08 13.55 -4.54
C ASP A 2 25.92 12.56 -4.62
N PHE A 3 26.22 11.27 -4.41
CA PHE A 3 25.19 10.23 -4.37
C PHE A 3 24.41 10.28 -3.06
N LEU A 4 23.18 9.74 -3.09
CA LEU A 4 22.36 9.62 -1.89
C LEU A 4 23.02 8.69 -0.86
N GLU A 5 23.00 9.12 0.40
CA GLU A 5 23.56 8.36 1.50
C GLU A 5 22.70 7.13 1.85
N ILE A 6 23.37 6.03 2.17
CA ILE A 6 22.71 4.81 2.69
C ILE A 6 22.26 5.01 4.14
N ASN A 7 21.28 4.21 4.57
CA ASN A 7 20.65 4.26 5.90
C ASN A 7 20.03 5.63 6.22
N THR A 8 19.56 6.31 5.16
CA THR A 8 19.00 7.66 5.25
C THR A 8 17.68 7.74 4.50
N ILE A 9 16.77 8.59 5.00
CA ILE A 9 15.55 8.98 4.29
C ILE A 9 15.75 10.36 3.72
N HIS A 10 15.69 10.45 2.40
CA HIS A 10 15.86 11.67 1.61
C HIS A 10 14.50 12.30 1.31
N HIS A 11 14.36 13.58 1.64
CA HIS A 11 13.13 14.33 1.37
C HIS A 11 13.11 14.82 -0.08
N GLY A 12 12.12 14.34 -0.85
CA GLY A 12 11.91 14.79 -2.22
C GLY A 12 11.13 13.79 -3.07
N ARG A 13 10.97 14.13 -4.34
CA ARG A 13 10.23 13.31 -5.31
C ARG A 13 11.11 12.17 -5.83
N ALA A 14 10.56 10.95 -5.87
CA ALA A 14 11.27 9.75 -6.27
C ALA A 14 11.89 9.86 -7.69
N GLU A 15 11.12 10.31 -8.67
CA GLU A 15 11.56 10.44 -10.06
C GLU A 15 12.67 11.49 -10.28
N ILE A 16 12.93 12.31 -9.26
CA ILE A 16 14.03 13.29 -9.26
C ILE A 16 15.24 12.73 -8.52
N LEU A 17 15.04 12.28 -7.27
CA LEU A 17 16.14 11.88 -6.40
C LEU A 17 16.77 10.55 -6.79
N MET A 18 16.03 9.63 -7.43
CA MET A 18 16.62 8.38 -7.90
C MET A 18 17.77 8.57 -8.91
N LYS A 19 17.84 9.72 -9.60
CA LYS A 19 18.96 10.09 -10.47
C LYS A 19 20.28 10.30 -9.70
N GLN A 20 20.20 10.48 -8.40
CA GLN A 20 21.34 10.66 -7.50
C GLN A 20 21.74 9.36 -6.78
N ILE A 21 21.14 8.23 -7.13
CA ILE A 21 21.57 6.92 -6.64
C ILE A 21 22.68 6.41 -7.56
N ALA A 22 23.75 5.87 -6.97
CA ALA A 22 24.85 5.31 -7.75
C ALA A 22 24.34 4.16 -8.65
N PRO A 23 24.75 4.09 -9.91
CA PRO A 23 24.41 2.98 -10.79
C PRO A 23 24.86 1.63 -10.17
N GLU A 24 24.02 0.60 -10.37
CA GLU A 24 24.30 -0.78 -9.93
C GLU A 24 24.70 -0.90 -8.45
N SER A 25 24.08 -0.06 -7.59
CA SER A 25 24.34 -0.06 -6.15
C SER A 25 23.26 -0.74 -5.31
N ILE A 26 22.08 -0.98 -5.89
CA ILE A 26 20.91 -1.52 -5.21
C ILE A 26 20.75 -3.01 -5.51
N ASP A 27 20.60 -3.82 -4.46
CA ASP A 27 20.39 -5.27 -4.58
C ASP A 27 18.91 -5.63 -4.69
N LEU A 28 18.06 -4.90 -3.96
CA LEU A 28 16.60 -5.04 -3.94
C LEU A 28 15.95 -3.66 -3.90
N SER A 29 14.89 -3.47 -4.65
CA SER A 29 13.95 -2.38 -4.37
C SER A 29 12.60 -2.97 -3.97
N PHE A 30 12.00 -2.46 -2.88
CA PHE A 30 10.68 -2.89 -2.41
C PHE A 30 9.84 -1.69 -1.97
N TRP A 31 8.66 -1.54 -2.57
CA TRP A 31 7.77 -0.42 -2.30
C TRP A 31 6.32 -0.68 -2.72
N SER A 32 5.43 0.18 -2.23
CA SER A 32 4.06 0.31 -2.70
C SER A 32 3.90 1.70 -3.34
N PRO A 33 3.33 1.81 -4.56
CA PRO A 33 3.14 3.11 -5.19
C PRO A 33 2.13 3.95 -4.40
N PRO A 34 2.20 5.29 -4.49
CA PRO A 34 1.08 6.11 -4.04
C PRO A 34 -0.16 5.68 -4.84
N TYR A 35 -1.22 5.24 -4.13
CA TYR A 35 -2.45 4.78 -4.78
C TYR A 35 -3.24 5.96 -5.33
N PHE A 36 -3.68 5.84 -6.58
CA PHE A 36 -4.54 6.85 -7.21
C PHE A 36 -6.01 6.61 -6.79
N VAL A 37 -6.33 6.91 -5.54
CA VAL A 37 -7.64 6.65 -4.91
C VAL A 37 -8.31 7.91 -4.35
N GLY A 38 -7.84 9.11 -4.70
CA GLY A 38 -8.43 10.39 -4.31
C GLY A 38 -8.04 10.88 -2.93
N LYS A 39 -6.89 10.50 -2.44
CA LYS A 39 -6.36 10.98 -1.17
C LYS A 39 -5.89 12.44 -1.26
N GLU A 40 -5.65 13.06 -0.11
CA GLU A 40 -5.32 14.48 -0.03
C GLU A 40 -4.04 14.86 -0.78
N TYR A 41 -3.04 13.97 -0.78
CA TYR A 41 -1.78 14.14 -1.50
C TYR A 41 -1.88 13.97 -3.03
N GLU A 42 -3.06 13.56 -3.55
CA GLU A 42 -3.34 13.35 -4.97
C GLU A 42 -4.18 14.47 -5.61
N LYS A 43 -4.52 15.52 -4.84
CA LYS A 43 -5.49 16.56 -5.27
C LYS A 43 -5.11 17.26 -6.58
N GLU A 44 -3.83 17.36 -6.87
CA GLU A 44 -3.29 18.03 -8.06
C GLU A 44 -2.84 17.06 -9.16
N GLU A 45 -2.90 15.74 -8.90
CA GLU A 45 -2.41 14.72 -9.85
C GLU A 45 -3.54 14.24 -10.77
N THR A 46 -3.23 14.12 -12.05
CA THR A 46 -4.05 13.42 -13.03
C THR A 46 -3.61 11.95 -13.10
N TYR A 47 -4.49 11.08 -13.60
CA TYR A 47 -4.12 9.68 -13.84
C TYR A 47 -2.91 9.55 -14.77
N GLN A 48 -2.82 10.39 -15.79
CA GLN A 48 -1.71 10.40 -16.73
C GLN A 48 -0.40 10.85 -16.08
N SER A 49 -0.43 11.89 -15.21
CA SER A 49 0.77 12.33 -14.50
C SER A 49 1.25 11.28 -13.51
N TRP A 50 0.32 10.60 -12.81
CA TRP A 50 0.63 9.50 -11.93
C TRP A 50 1.26 8.30 -12.68
N GLN A 51 0.71 7.91 -13.84
CA GLN A 51 1.32 6.88 -14.69
C GLN A 51 2.71 7.28 -15.18
N ALA A 52 2.89 8.54 -15.61
CA ALA A 52 4.17 9.05 -16.08
C ALA A 52 5.24 9.03 -14.97
N MET A 53 4.86 9.40 -13.75
CA MET A 53 5.73 9.30 -12.56
C MET A 53 6.15 7.85 -12.30
N LEU A 54 5.20 6.89 -12.27
CA LEU A 54 5.52 5.48 -12.07
C LEU A 54 6.45 4.93 -13.16
N ARG A 55 6.19 5.27 -14.43
CA ARG A 55 7.05 4.87 -15.54
C ARG A 55 8.48 5.38 -15.37
N GLN A 56 8.65 6.63 -14.95
CA GLN A 56 9.99 7.20 -14.70
C GLN A 56 10.68 6.48 -13.53
N VAL A 57 9.98 6.25 -12.43
CA VAL A 57 10.53 5.53 -11.27
C VAL A 57 10.95 4.11 -11.67
N ILE A 58 10.11 3.37 -12.40
CA ILE A 58 10.44 2.00 -12.85
C ILE A 58 11.65 2.03 -13.80
N ASN A 59 11.72 2.98 -14.73
CA ASN A 59 12.85 3.12 -15.64
C ASN A 59 14.17 3.37 -14.91
N HIS A 60 14.16 4.19 -13.85
CA HIS A 60 15.36 4.42 -13.04
C HIS A 60 15.88 3.17 -12.35
N HIS A 61 15.01 2.21 -12.02
CA HIS A 61 15.42 0.96 -11.38
C HIS A 61 16.38 0.15 -12.25
N PHE A 62 16.25 0.18 -13.58
CA PHE A 62 17.21 -0.52 -14.44
C PHE A 62 18.64 -0.01 -14.26
N THR A 63 18.81 1.30 -14.07
CA THR A 63 20.13 1.90 -13.85
C THR A 63 20.69 1.60 -12.46
N VAL A 64 19.86 1.71 -11.41
CA VAL A 64 20.34 1.64 -10.03
C VAL A 64 20.45 0.21 -9.48
N LEU A 65 19.65 -0.73 -10.00
CA LEU A 65 19.74 -2.13 -9.62
C LEU A 65 21.03 -2.75 -10.14
N LYS A 66 21.68 -3.58 -9.31
CA LYS A 66 22.74 -4.48 -9.74
C LYS A 66 22.23 -5.50 -10.75
N PRO A 67 23.05 -5.98 -11.69
CA PRO A 67 22.72 -7.18 -12.47
C PRO A 67 22.36 -8.33 -11.53
N GLY A 68 21.23 -8.99 -11.79
CA GLY A 68 20.68 -10.01 -10.90
C GLY A 68 19.77 -9.46 -9.76
N GLY A 69 19.72 -8.15 -9.54
CA GLY A 69 18.88 -7.52 -8.51
C GLY A 69 17.39 -7.60 -8.82
N PHE A 70 16.57 -7.37 -7.78
CA PHE A 70 15.11 -7.45 -7.86
C PHE A 70 14.44 -6.10 -7.57
N LEU A 71 13.35 -5.87 -8.30
CA LEU A 71 12.35 -4.84 -7.99
C LEU A 71 11.05 -5.54 -7.60
N VAL A 72 10.56 -5.30 -6.38
CA VAL A 72 9.29 -5.83 -5.89
C VAL A 72 8.32 -4.69 -5.66
N ILE A 73 7.19 -4.72 -6.35
CA ILE A 73 6.14 -3.71 -6.24
C ILE A 73 4.91 -4.36 -5.60
N ASN A 74 4.52 -3.88 -4.42
CA ASN A 74 3.24 -4.25 -3.81
C ASN A 74 2.17 -3.29 -4.30
N ALA A 75 1.17 -3.77 -5.02
CA ALA A 75 0.12 -2.92 -5.55
C ALA A 75 -1.23 -3.64 -5.62
N GLY A 76 -2.28 -2.92 -5.24
CA GLY A 76 -3.67 -3.29 -5.48
C GLY A 76 -4.23 -2.57 -6.69
N ASP A 77 -5.20 -3.18 -7.35
CA ASP A 77 -5.91 -2.58 -8.48
C ASP A 77 -6.75 -1.37 -8.06
N ILE A 78 -6.87 -0.38 -8.94
CA ILE A 78 -7.73 0.77 -8.70
C ILE A 78 -9.19 0.34 -8.87
N ARG A 79 -9.90 0.15 -7.77
CA ARG A 79 -11.27 -0.40 -7.77
C ARG A 79 -12.35 0.64 -8.08
N CYS A 80 -12.04 1.92 -7.93
CA CYS A 80 -12.94 3.04 -8.20
C CYS A 80 -12.23 4.05 -9.08
N PHE A 81 -12.28 3.85 -10.39
CA PHE A 81 -11.63 4.74 -11.35
C PHE A 81 -12.63 5.75 -11.90
N LYS A 82 -12.33 7.05 -11.77
CA LYS A 82 -13.15 8.12 -12.32
C LYS A 82 -12.74 8.43 -13.75
N ASP A 83 -13.59 8.08 -14.70
CA ASP A 83 -13.49 8.49 -16.09
C ASP A 83 -14.89 8.90 -16.59
N GLU A 84 -15.05 10.16 -16.89
CA GLU A 84 -16.34 10.73 -17.33
C GLU A 84 -16.81 10.20 -18.68
N LYS A 85 -15.88 9.67 -19.50
CA LYS A 85 -16.18 9.07 -20.81
C LYS A 85 -16.75 7.67 -20.71
N ILE A 86 -16.70 7.07 -19.52
CA ILE A 86 -17.12 5.69 -19.29
C ILE A 86 -18.52 5.67 -18.69
N PRO A 87 -19.47 4.89 -19.25
CA PRO A 87 -20.81 4.80 -18.70
C PRO A 87 -20.80 4.26 -17.26
N LYS A 88 -21.55 4.91 -16.38
CA LYS A 88 -21.74 4.46 -15.00
C LYS A 88 -22.60 3.19 -14.98
N PHE A 89 -22.25 2.25 -14.10
CA PHE A 89 -23.11 1.11 -13.82
C PHE A 89 -24.37 1.62 -13.10
N GLN A 90 -25.53 1.34 -13.69
CA GLN A 90 -26.81 1.67 -13.09
C GLN A 90 -27.42 0.40 -12.50
N ALA A 91 -27.63 0.37 -11.19
CA ALA A 91 -28.34 -0.69 -10.51
C ALA A 91 -29.73 -0.17 -10.09
N MET A 92 -30.77 -0.84 -10.53
CA MET A 92 -32.10 -0.63 -10.01
C MET A 92 -32.28 -1.51 -8.77
N ASN A 93 -32.46 -0.88 -7.61
CA ASN A 93 -32.73 -1.61 -6.38
C ASN A 93 -34.21 -1.89 -6.25
N LEU A 94 -34.59 -3.14 -6.40
CA LEU A 94 -36.01 -3.59 -6.29
C LEU A 94 -36.52 -3.51 -4.84
N CYS A 95 -35.66 -3.46 -3.86
CA CYS A 95 -35.96 -3.45 -2.42
C CYS A 95 -35.63 -2.11 -1.77
N MET A 96 -35.86 -0.97 -2.41
CA MET A 96 -35.66 0.35 -1.80
C MET A 96 -36.64 0.56 -0.62
N GLN A 97 -36.41 -0.10 0.49
CA GLN A 97 -36.93 0.38 1.77
C GLN A 97 -36.07 1.58 2.18
N LYS A 98 -36.64 2.79 1.99
CA LYS A 98 -36.04 3.97 2.63
C LYS A 98 -36.04 3.72 4.13
N SER A 99 -34.89 3.76 4.76
CA SER A 99 -34.81 3.68 6.21
C SER A 99 -35.77 4.72 6.82
N LYS A 100 -36.65 4.28 7.69
CA LYS A 100 -37.59 5.13 8.42
C LYS A 100 -36.88 5.99 9.49
N VAL A 101 -35.61 5.70 9.76
CA VAL A 101 -34.80 6.44 10.75
C VAL A 101 -34.53 7.85 10.25
N THR A 102 -34.99 8.85 10.99
CA THR A 102 -34.78 10.26 10.71
C THR A 102 -33.56 10.81 11.44
N LYS A 103 -33.15 12.04 11.15
CA LYS A 103 -32.05 12.71 11.86
C LYS A 103 -32.39 12.93 13.32
N GLU A 104 -33.65 13.32 13.58
CA GLU A 104 -34.17 13.58 14.92
C GLU A 104 -34.09 12.30 15.77
N MET A 105 -34.53 11.13 15.25
CA MET A 105 -34.43 9.86 15.95
C MET A 105 -32.98 9.49 16.31
N VAL A 106 -32.02 9.81 15.44
CA VAL A 106 -30.60 9.56 15.72
C VAL A 106 -30.07 10.50 16.80
N LEU A 107 -30.49 11.77 16.79
CA LEU A 107 -30.10 12.74 17.81
C LEU A 107 -30.69 12.37 19.18
N GLU A 108 -31.97 12.03 19.26
CA GLU A 108 -32.63 11.53 20.48
C GLU A 108 -31.98 10.29 21.05
N ALA A 109 -31.62 9.32 20.17
CA ALA A 109 -30.90 8.11 20.59
C ALA A 109 -29.51 8.45 21.13
N LYS A 110 -28.83 9.44 20.54
CA LYS A 110 -27.51 9.87 20.98
C LYS A 110 -27.56 10.65 22.30
N GLU A 111 -28.60 11.44 22.53
CA GLU A 111 -28.85 12.09 23.84
C GLU A 111 -29.17 11.07 24.93
N LYS A 112 -29.97 10.04 24.60
CA LYS A 112 -30.33 8.98 25.53
C LYS A 112 -29.17 8.05 25.88
N PHE A 113 -28.23 7.83 24.92
CA PHE A 113 -27.08 6.95 25.06
C PHE A 113 -25.81 7.66 24.56
N PRO A 114 -25.28 8.62 25.35
CA PRO A 114 -24.11 9.41 24.91
C PRO A 114 -22.87 8.57 24.63
N GLU A 115 -22.72 7.41 25.30
CA GLU A 115 -21.60 6.47 25.15
C GLU A 115 -21.70 5.58 23.92
N PHE A 116 -22.87 5.52 23.26
CA PHE A 116 -23.02 4.65 22.09
C PHE A 116 -22.23 5.16 20.90
N ASN A 117 -21.41 4.28 20.36
CA ASN A 117 -20.80 4.52 19.06
C ASN A 117 -21.83 4.32 17.93
N ARG A 118 -21.44 4.67 16.70
CA ARG A 118 -22.34 4.60 15.53
C ARG A 118 -22.89 3.20 15.22
N TYR A 119 -22.16 2.13 15.60
CA TYR A 119 -22.60 0.75 15.40
C TYR A 119 -23.70 0.38 16.41
N GLN A 120 -23.53 0.79 17.66
CA GLN A 120 -24.50 0.59 18.72
C GLN A 120 -25.77 1.38 18.48
N LEU A 121 -25.65 2.64 17.99
CA LEU A 121 -26.81 3.43 17.56
C LEU A 121 -27.55 2.79 16.39
N ALA A 122 -26.82 2.21 15.44
CA ALA A 122 -27.41 1.53 14.30
C ALA A 122 -28.17 0.26 14.71
N ASP A 123 -27.61 -0.54 15.61
CA ASP A 123 -28.29 -1.71 16.19
C ASP A 123 -29.54 -1.30 16.98
N TYR A 124 -29.46 -0.25 17.82
CA TYR A 124 -30.59 0.26 18.59
C TYR A 124 -31.75 0.76 17.72
N LEU A 125 -31.42 1.47 16.64
CA LEU A 125 -32.42 2.05 15.71
C LEU A 125 -32.82 1.10 14.59
N GLY A 126 -32.28 -0.12 14.53
CA GLY A 126 -32.59 -1.11 13.50
C GLY A 126 -32.21 -0.67 12.08
N CYS A 127 -31.09 0.02 11.92
CA CYS A 127 -30.62 0.51 10.63
C CYS A 127 -29.13 0.20 10.40
N SER A 128 -28.61 0.57 9.22
CA SER A 128 -27.18 0.47 8.96
C SER A 128 -26.41 1.63 9.59
N GLU A 129 -25.12 1.40 9.96
CA GLU A 129 -24.23 2.46 10.43
C GLU A 129 -24.10 3.63 9.44
N GLN A 130 -24.15 3.32 8.13
CA GLN A 130 -24.15 4.33 7.08
C GLN A 130 -25.39 5.21 7.13
N THR A 131 -26.53 4.67 7.60
CA THR A 131 -27.74 5.48 7.84
C THR A 131 -27.50 6.47 8.95
N ILE A 132 -26.91 6.03 10.07
CA ILE A 132 -26.54 6.90 11.18
C ILE A 132 -25.61 8.03 10.70
N ASP A 133 -24.52 7.66 10.01
CA ASP A 133 -23.54 8.62 9.50
C ASP A 133 -24.17 9.64 8.54
N ARG A 134 -25.01 9.19 7.61
CA ARG A 134 -25.74 10.09 6.68
C ARG A 134 -26.72 11.02 7.37
N ARG A 135 -27.36 10.58 8.45
CA ARG A 135 -28.29 11.41 9.21
C ARG A 135 -27.58 12.47 10.05
N LEU A 136 -26.41 12.14 10.61
CA LEU A 136 -25.61 13.08 11.42
C LEU A 136 -24.80 14.04 10.54
N ASN A 137 -24.13 13.54 9.52
CA ASN A 137 -23.10 14.25 8.77
C ASN A 137 -23.49 14.60 7.33
N GLY A 138 -24.72 14.28 6.94
CA GLY A 138 -25.18 14.43 5.57
C GLY A 138 -24.76 13.25 4.66
N ASN A 139 -24.97 13.39 3.36
CA ASN A 139 -24.51 12.40 2.40
C ASN A 139 -22.99 12.36 2.43
N ASN A 140 -22.47 11.29 3.00
CA ASN A 140 -21.04 11.14 3.22
C ASN A 140 -20.32 11.10 1.88
N ILE A 141 -19.59 12.17 1.60
CA ILE A 141 -18.63 12.26 0.51
C ILE A 141 -17.34 11.56 0.99
N ARG A 142 -17.45 10.30 1.45
CA ARG A 142 -16.26 9.49 1.68
C ARG A 142 -15.54 9.33 0.35
N GLY A 143 -14.39 9.95 0.25
CA GLY A 143 -13.61 9.99 -0.97
C GLY A 143 -14.00 11.10 -1.94
N GLY A 144 -14.55 12.19 -1.43
CA GLY A 144 -14.91 13.48 -2.03
C GLY A 144 -14.70 13.78 -3.51
N LYS A 145 -13.79 13.12 -4.17
CA LYS A 145 -13.46 13.27 -5.59
C LYS A 145 -14.07 12.18 -6.50
N TYR A 146 -14.52 11.06 -5.95
CA TYR A 146 -14.92 9.92 -6.77
C TYR A 146 -16.36 9.54 -6.48
N GLU A 147 -17.23 9.80 -7.43
CA GLU A 147 -18.48 9.07 -7.51
C GLU A 147 -18.12 7.58 -7.60
N SER A 148 -18.88 6.72 -6.92
CA SER A 148 -18.65 5.27 -6.95
C SER A 148 -18.73 4.76 -8.40
N GLN A 149 -17.59 4.72 -9.05
CA GLN A 149 -17.50 4.16 -10.39
C GLN A 149 -17.29 2.67 -10.30
N THR A 150 -17.86 1.98 -11.23
CA THR A 150 -17.93 0.54 -11.25
C THR A 150 -16.84 -0.11 -12.05
N ARG A 151 -15.90 0.66 -12.56
CA ARG A 151 -14.76 0.10 -13.28
C ARG A 151 -13.57 -0.11 -12.36
N MET A 152 -12.98 -1.26 -12.52
CA MET A 152 -11.67 -1.60 -11.99
C MET A 152 -10.62 -1.32 -13.05
N HIS A 153 -9.49 -0.78 -12.64
CA HIS A 153 -8.33 -0.60 -13.49
C HIS A 153 -7.19 -1.47 -12.97
N LEU A 154 -6.77 -2.43 -13.80
CA LEU A 154 -5.71 -3.37 -13.43
C LEU A 154 -4.35 -2.68 -13.51
N ILE A 155 -3.63 -2.65 -12.41
CA ILE A 155 -2.30 -2.03 -12.34
C ILE A 155 -1.23 -2.93 -12.95
N GLY A 156 -1.34 -4.24 -12.79
CA GLY A 156 -0.33 -5.20 -13.22
C GLY A 156 0.07 -5.10 -14.68
N GLY A 157 -0.89 -4.82 -15.57
CA GLY A 157 -0.62 -4.75 -17.00
C GLY A 157 0.35 -3.63 -17.38
N PHE A 158 0.16 -2.43 -16.86
CA PHE A 158 1.07 -1.33 -17.17
C PHE A 158 2.40 -1.43 -16.41
N LEU A 159 2.42 -1.95 -15.17
CA LEU A 159 3.67 -2.21 -14.45
C LEU A 159 4.55 -3.18 -15.22
N GLN A 160 3.96 -4.27 -15.76
CA GLN A 160 4.69 -5.22 -16.60
C GLN A 160 5.22 -4.56 -17.87
N SER A 161 4.42 -3.76 -18.58
CA SER A 161 4.85 -3.04 -19.76
C SER A 161 6.03 -2.13 -19.47
N TYR A 162 5.94 -1.31 -18.42
CA TYR A 162 7.00 -0.37 -18.05
C TYR A 162 8.29 -1.09 -17.64
N GLY A 163 8.18 -2.21 -16.90
CA GLY A 163 9.32 -3.04 -16.58
C GLY A 163 10.00 -3.58 -17.84
N GLN A 164 9.25 -4.14 -18.77
CA GLN A 164 9.79 -4.69 -20.02
C GLN A 164 10.43 -3.61 -20.92
N GLU A 165 9.80 -2.44 -21.01
CA GLU A 165 10.32 -1.30 -21.79
C GLU A 165 11.72 -0.87 -21.32
N CYS A 166 12.03 -0.96 -20.03
CA CYS A 166 13.35 -0.61 -19.51
C CYS A 166 14.32 -1.78 -19.37
N GLY A 167 13.92 -3.01 -19.72
CA GLY A 167 14.76 -4.20 -19.69
C GLY A 167 14.70 -5.02 -18.41
N LEU A 168 13.69 -4.76 -17.56
CA LEU A 168 13.35 -5.63 -16.43
C LEU A 168 12.37 -6.71 -16.86
N TYR A 169 12.47 -7.89 -16.27
CA TYR A 169 11.57 -9.01 -16.58
C TYR A 169 10.71 -9.36 -15.38
N LEU A 170 9.41 -9.50 -15.60
CA LEU A 170 8.51 -10.02 -14.56
C LEU A 170 8.89 -11.49 -14.28
N TYR A 171 9.51 -11.71 -13.12
CA TYR A 171 10.10 -13.01 -12.73
C TYR A 171 9.11 -13.87 -11.96
N ASP A 172 8.33 -13.25 -11.04
CA ASP A 172 7.39 -13.98 -10.19
C ASP A 172 6.24 -13.02 -9.79
N ARG A 173 5.16 -13.60 -9.29
CA ARG A 173 4.02 -12.88 -8.71
C ARG A 173 3.60 -13.58 -7.44
N ARG A 174 3.40 -12.80 -6.36
CA ARG A 174 2.81 -13.30 -5.12
C ARG A 174 1.57 -12.49 -4.77
N ILE A 175 0.72 -13.07 -3.94
CA ILE A 175 -0.52 -12.46 -3.49
C ILE A 175 -0.43 -12.31 -1.98
N TRP A 176 -0.57 -11.08 -1.48
CA TRP A 176 -0.80 -10.81 -0.09
C TRP A 176 -2.31 -10.74 0.18
N VAL A 177 -2.84 -11.75 0.89
CA VAL A 177 -4.24 -11.75 1.36
C VAL A 177 -4.28 -11.04 2.70
N LYS A 178 -5.10 -10.00 2.78
CA LYS A 178 -5.33 -9.14 3.94
C LYS A 178 -6.72 -9.36 4.53
N ASP A 179 -6.93 -8.91 5.78
CA ASP A 179 -8.25 -8.96 6.39
C ASP A 179 -9.21 -8.06 5.59
N PRO A 180 -10.40 -8.55 5.17
CA PRO A 180 -11.35 -7.72 4.45
C PRO A 180 -11.90 -6.62 5.35
N ALA A 181 -11.84 -5.38 4.87
CA ALA A 181 -12.27 -4.19 5.64
C ALA A 181 -13.77 -4.24 6.03
N TRP A 182 -14.56 -5.06 5.34
CA TRP A 182 -16.01 -5.15 5.47
C TRP A 182 -16.50 -6.52 5.94
N ALA A 183 -15.61 -7.40 6.42
CA ALA A 183 -15.96 -8.77 6.84
C ALA A 183 -17.09 -8.83 7.88
N ASN A 184 -17.29 -7.76 8.65
CA ASN A 184 -18.33 -7.66 9.67
C ASN A 184 -19.57 -6.85 9.21
N CYS A 185 -19.69 -6.51 7.93
CA CYS A 185 -20.85 -5.79 7.43
C CYS A 185 -22.08 -6.70 7.40
N LYS A 186 -23.07 -6.42 8.25
CA LYS A 186 -24.33 -7.15 8.33
C LYS A 186 -25.25 -6.90 7.11
N TRP A 187 -24.92 -5.93 6.28
CA TRP A 187 -25.78 -5.45 5.19
C TRP A 187 -25.21 -5.81 3.83
N THR A 188 -26.05 -6.39 2.99
CA THR A 188 -25.69 -6.69 1.59
C THR A 188 -25.44 -5.39 0.82
N SER A 189 -24.31 -5.32 0.13
CA SER A 189 -23.98 -4.18 -0.73
C SER A 189 -24.88 -4.13 -1.95
N ASN A 190 -25.36 -2.93 -2.31
CA ASN A 190 -26.10 -2.69 -3.55
C ASN A 190 -25.23 -2.76 -4.81
N SER A 191 -23.93 -2.87 -4.66
CA SER A 191 -22.97 -2.82 -5.76
C SER A 191 -22.51 -4.21 -6.04
N LEU A 192 -22.92 -5.21 -6.28
CA LEU A 192 -22.42 -6.56 -6.64
C LEU A 192 -20.86 -6.73 -6.69
N LYS A 193 -20.11 -5.70 -6.25
CA LYS A 193 -18.66 -5.73 -6.19
C LYS A 193 -18.18 -6.52 -4.99
N SER A 194 -17.15 -7.33 -5.20
CA SER A 194 -16.41 -7.99 -4.12
C SER A 194 -15.71 -6.97 -3.23
N VAL A 195 -15.43 -7.38 -2.01
CA VAL A 195 -14.56 -6.66 -1.09
C VAL A 195 -13.11 -6.85 -1.54
N ASP A 196 -12.27 -5.86 -1.27
CA ASP A 196 -10.84 -5.92 -1.57
C ASP A 196 -10.12 -6.69 -0.46
N GLU A 197 -9.64 -7.89 -0.77
CA GLU A 197 -9.05 -8.82 0.20
C GLU A 197 -7.59 -9.13 -0.07
N TYR A 198 -7.04 -8.64 -1.17
CA TYR A 198 -5.65 -8.94 -1.53
C TYR A 198 -4.98 -7.80 -2.29
N GLU A 199 -3.67 -7.86 -2.28
CA GLU A 199 -2.80 -7.07 -3.15
C GLU A 199 -1.76 -7.98 -3.80
N ASP A 200 -1.30 -7.58 -4.97
CA ASP A 200 -0.27 -8.30 -5.69
C ASP A 200 1.14 -7.78 -5.32
N LEU A 201 2.09 -8.70 -5.28
CA LEU A 201 3.52 -8.38 -5.32
C LEU A 201 4.03 -8.78 -6.70
N TYR A 202 4.41 -7.80 -7.50
CA TYR A 202 5.04 -8.00 -8.80
C TYR A 202 6.55 -8.00 -8.61
N ILE A 203 7.20 -9.13 -8.90
CA ILE A 203 8.63 -9.34 -8.73
C ILE A 203 9.31 -9.25 -10.09
N PHE A 204 10.05 -8.17 -10.32
CA PHE A 204 10.85 -7.97 -11.51
C PHE A 204 12.31 -8.29 -11.21
N TRP A 205 12.99 -8.79 -12.21
CA TRP A 205 14.41 -9.15 -12.18
C TRP A 205 15.18 -8.36 -13.24
N LYS A 206 16.29 -7.76 -12.85
CA LYS A 206 17.28 -7.23 -13.80
C LYS A 206 18.17 -8.37 -14.28
N PRO A 207 18.34 -8.61 -15.60
CA PRO A 207 19.22 -9.65 -16.10
C PRO A 207 20.61 -9.59 -15.48
N GLY A 208 21.12 -10.75 -15.06
CA GLY A 208 22.41 -10.87 -14.41
C GLY A 208 22.49 -12.11 -13.53
N GLN A 209 23.68 -12.41 -13.03
CA GLN A 209 23.90 -13.56 -12.18
C GLN A 209 23.42 -13.26 -10.75
N GLN A 210 22.62 -14.16 -10.19
CA GLN A 210 22.21 -14.13 -8.78
C GLN A 210 23.00 -15.17 -7.97
N ILE A 211 23.41 -14.77 -6.78
CA ILE A 211 23.98 -15.67 -5.78
C ILE A 211 22.85 -16.12 -4.85
N ILE A 212 22.47 -17.38 -4.93
CA ILE A 212 21.43 -17.94 -4.06
C ILE A 212 22.07 -18.48 -2.79
N ASP A 213 21.88 -17.77 -1.69
CA ASP A 213 22.19 -18.30 -0.36
C ASP A 213 21.01 -19.15 0.13
N ARG A 214 21.17 -20.47 0.08
CA ARG A 214 20.15 -21.43 0.55
C ARG A 214 19.95 -21.42 2.06
N LYS A 215 20.83 -20.80 2.83
CA LYS A 215 20.76 -20.73 4.30
C LYS A 215 20.04 -19.48 4.82
N LYS A 216 19.75 -18.51 3.93
CA LYS A 216 19.11 -17.24 4.32
C LYS A 216 17.70 -17.39 4.89
N ILE A 217 17.01 -18.47 4.53
CA ILE A 217 15.69 -18.84 5.03
C ILE A 217 15.77 -20.29 5.45
N ASN A 218 15.37 -20.63 6.67
CA ASN A 218 15.40 -22.00 7.15
C ASN A 218 14.33 -22.87 6.44
N PRO A 219 14.46 -24.21 6.44
CA PRO A 219 13.55 -25.11 5.74
C PRO A 219 12.08 -24.99 6.17
N ASP A 220 11.82 -24.73 7.45
CA ASP A 220 10.45 -24.59 7.97
C ASP A 220 9.80 -23.30 7.46
N GLU A 221 10.51 -22.20 7.50
CA GLU A 221 10.06 -20.93 6.93
C GLU A 221 9.87 -21.04 5.41
N TRP A 222 10.78 -21.73 4.72
CA TRP A 222 10.65 -21.97 3.27
C TRP A 222 9.35 -22.70 2.96
N LYS A 223 9.03 -23.75 3.71
CA LYS A 223 7.80 -24.53 3.59
C LYS A 223 6.57 -23.69 4.00
N ALA A 224 6.66 -22.92 5.07
CA ALA A 224 5.54 -22.17 5.62
C ALA A 224 5.12 -20.99 4.72
N TRP A 225 6.08 -20.23 4.18
CA TRP A 225 5.80 -19.02 3.42
C TRP A 225 6.76 -18.76 2.25
N GLY A 226 8.03 -19.16 2.32
CA GLY A 226 9.05 -18.83 1.31
C GLY A 226 8.71 -19.38 -0.08
N SER A 227 8.19 -20.62 -0.16
CA SER A 227 7.76 -21.27 -1.41
C SER A 227 6.30 -20.99 -1.79
N ARG A 228 5.55 -20.24 -0.99
CA ARG A 228 4.12 -20.01 -1.22
C ARG A 228 3.88 -18.78 -2.07
N ALA A 229 3.03 -18.92 -3.09
CA ALA A 229 2.60 -17.78 -3.89
C ALA A 229 1.56 -16.89 -3.17
N VAL A 230 0.86 -17.44 -2.18
CA VAL A 230 -0.17 -16.72 -1.43
C VAL A 230 0.26 -16.60 0.04
N TRP A 231 0.28 -15.38 0.54
CA TRP A 231 0.62 -15.02 1.91
C TRP A 231 -0.57 -14.45 2.65
N PHE A 232 -0.95 -15.06 3.75
CA PHE A 232 -1.99 -14.57 4.65
C PHE A 232 -1.31 -13.75 5.76
N ILE A 233 -1.38 -12.44 5.65
CA ILE A 233 -0.77 -11.52 6.62
C ILE A 233 -1.83 -10.46 6.96
N ARG A 234 -2.13 -10.30 8.25
CA ARG A 234 -3.12 -9.31 8.68
C ARG A 234 -2.69 -7.89 8.32
N SER A 235 -3.65 -7.10 7.87
CA SER A 235 -3.42 -5.68 7.63
C SER A 235 -3.15 -4.92 8.93
N VAL A 236 -2.49 -3.77 8.83
CA VAL A 236 -2.27 -2.87 9.96
C VAL A 236 -3.61 -2.27 10.37
N ARG A 237 -4.03 -2.46 11.64
CA ARG A 237 -5.34 -2.00 12.12
C ARG A 237 -5.38 -0.52 12.50
N SER A 238 -4.27 0.02 13.01
CA SER A 238 -4.14 1.44 13.36
C SER A 238 -3.40 2.17 12.26
N ASN A 239 -4.11 3.10 11.61
CA ASN A 239 -3.59 3.99 10.57
C ASN A 239 -3.59 5.45 11.03
N ASP A 240 -3.47 5.68 12.35
CA ASP A 240 -3.59 7.03 12.92
C ASP A 240 -2.46 7.96 12.48
N ASP A 241 -1.31 7.38 12.14
CA ASP A 241 -0.10 8.07 11.76
C ASP A 241 0.20 8.01 10.23
N HIS A 242 -0.29 6.99 9.51
CA HIS A 242 -0.12 6.86 8.05
C HIS A 242 -1.26 6.03 7.44
N GLU A 243 -1.90 6.55 6.39
CA GLU A 243 -3.15 6.00 5.84
C GLU A 243 -3.01 4.70 5.05
N ALA A 244 -1.80 4.31 4.62
CA ALA A 244 -1.58 3.15 3.75
C ALA A 244 -0.25 2.46 4.07
N LYS A 245 -0.21 1.72 5.19
CA LYS A 245 0.97 0.93 5.57
C LYS A 245 0.76 -0.52 5.18
N PHE A 246 1.77 -1.13 4.59
CA PHE A 246 1.84 -2.59 4.58
C PHE A 246 2.45 -3.11 5.91
N PRO A 247 2.12 -4.34 6.33
CA PRO A 247 2.64 -4.91 7.57
C PRO A 247 4.16 -5.12 7.53
N LEU A 248 4.82 -4.94 8.67
CA LEU A 248 6.26 -5.21 8.80
C LEU A 248 6.62 -6.66 8.42
N GLU A 249 5.74 -7.61 8.71
CA GLU A 249 5.92 -9.01 8.31
C GLU A 249 6.02 -9.16 6.79
N LEU A 250 5.19 -8.43 6.02
CA LEU A 250 5.26 -8.44 4.55
C LEU A 250 6.62 -7.94 4.06
N ALA A 251 7.06 -6.77 4.58
CA ALA A 251 8.36 -6.19 4.24
C ALA A 251 9.52 -7.13 4.61
N SER A 252 9.49 -7.73 5.80
CA SER A 252 10.51 -8.67 6.27
C SER A 252 10.60 -9.91 5.38
N ARG A 253 9.47 -10.48 4.94
CA ARG A 253 9.46 -11.62 4.02
C ARG A 253 10.09 -11.26 2.67
N VAL A 254 9.75 -10.10 2.10
CA VAL A 254 10.31 -9.62 0.83
C VAL A 254 11.81 -9.37 0.96
N VAL A 255 12.24 -8.62 1.97
CA VAL A 255 13.66 -8.32 2.22
C VAL A 255 14.48 -9.60 2.39
N ARG A 256 13.98 -10.58 3.13
CA ARG A 256 14.68 -11.85 3.37
C ARG A 256 14.73 -12.76 2.14
N LEU A 257 13.68 -12.77 1.29
CA LEU A 257 13.63 -13.59 0.09
C LEU A 257 14.56 -13.06 -1.02
N TYR A 258 14.53 -11.75 -1.24
CA TYR A 258 15.13 -11.15 -2.44
C TYR A 258 16.43 -10.39 -2.17
N SER A 259 16.94 -10.44 -0.92
CA SER A 259 18.25 -9.89 -0.57
C SER A 259 19.01 -10.79 0.42
N THR A 260 20.31 -10.51 0.63
CA THR A 260 21.14 -11.12 1.67
C THR A 260 21.59 -10.07 2.69
N GLN A 261 22.15 -10.49 3.83
CA GLN A 261 22.70 -9.55 4.83
C GLN A 261 23.80 -8.70 4.20
N GLY A 262 23.85 -7.43 4.55
CA GLY A 262 24.76 -6.44 4.00
C GLY A 262 24.32 -5.84 2.65
N ASN A 263 23.28 -6.37 2.01
CA ASN A 263 22.72 -5.77 0.80
C ASN A 263 22.05 -4.42 1.06
N THR A 264 21.92 -3.61 0.01
CA THR A 264 21.22 -2.32 0.04
C THR A 264 19.84 -2.44 -0.60
N VAL A 265 18.82 -1.99 0.13
CA VAL A 265 17.41 -1.99 -0.27
C VAL A 265 16.95 -0.56 -0.54
N LEU A 266 16.30 -0.33 -1.67
CA LEU A 266 15.71 0.95 -2.04
C LEU A 266 14.19 0.93 -1.84
N ASP A 267 13.66 1.98 -1.21
CA ASP A 267 12.24 2.30 -1.21
C ASP A 267 12.04 3.76 -1.63
N PRO A 268 11.59 4.02 -2.88
CA PRO A 268 11.38 5.37 -3.40
C PRO A 268 10.08 6.03 -2.90
N PHE A 269 9.25 5.31 -2.12
CA PHE A 269 8.00 5.80 -1.54
C PHE A 269 7.92 5.37 -0.06
N MET A 270 8.93 5.75 0.72
CA MET A 270 9.22 5.22 2.06
C MET A 270 8.07 5.34 3.07
N GLY A 271 7.22 6.36 2.93
CA GLY A 271 6.09 6.58 3.84
C GLY A 271 6.54 6.67 5.30
N SER A 272 5.99 5.79 6.15
CA SER A 272 6.31 5.74 7.60
C SER A 272 7.58 4.94 7.95
N GLY A 273 8.32 4.41 6.96
CA GLY A 273 9.60 3.74 7.21
C GLY A 273 9.54 2.23 7.40
N THR A 274 8.45 1.55 7.05
CA THR A 274 8.29 0.10 7.28
C THR A 274 9.37 -0.72 6.57
N THR A 275 9.74 -0.36 5.34
CA THR A 275 10.83 -1.03 4.60
C THR A 275 12.17 -0.83 5.29
N ALA A 276 12.46 0.37 5.80
CA ALA A 276 13.69 0.66 6.51
C ALA A 276 13.80 -0.17 7.80
N ILE A 277 12.73 -0.25 8.59
CA ILE A 277 12.66 -1.08 9.80
C ILE A 277 12.91 -2.56 9.45
N ALA A 278 12.28 -3.08 8.41
CA ALA A 278 12.51 -4.45 7.95
C ALA A 278 13.98 -4.68 7.56
N CYS A 279 14.64 -3.69 6.93
CA CYS A 279 16.05 -3.75 6.59
C CYS A 279 16.94 -3.82 7.84
N ILE A 280 16.73 -2.94 8.82
CA ILE A 280 17.48 -2.89 10.08
C ILE A 280 17.37 -4.22 10.82
N GLN A 281 16.14 -4.73 11.04
CA GLN A 281 15.89 -6.00 11.73
C GLN A 281 16.57 -7.19 11.05
N ASN A 282 16.71 -7.13 9.73
CA ASN A 282 17.30 -8.20 8.95
C ASN A 282 18.76 -7.95 8.52
N LYS A 283 19.44 -6.93 9.07
CA LYS A 283 20.85 -6.58 8.78
C LYS A 283 21.11 -6.21 7.32
N ARG A 284 20.24 -5.41 6.73
CA ARG A 284 20.39 -4.79 5.41
C ARG A 284 20.53 -3.29 5.58
N SER A 285 21.25 -2.65 4.65
CA SER A 285 21.22 -1.20 4.49
C SER A 285 20.00 -0.78 3.68
N PHE A 286 19.60 0.48 3.76
CA PHE A 286 18.50 1.03 2.99
C PHE A 286 18.81 2.41 2.42
N ILE A 287 18.10 2.80 1.36
CA ILE A 287 17.91 4.16 0.89
C ILE A 287 16.42 4.40 0.81
N GLY A 288 15.93 5.43 1.51
CA GLY A 288 14.53 5.83 1.48
C GLY A 288 14.34 7.17 0.78
N ILE A 289 13.28 7.31 -0.02
CA ILE A 289 12.85 8.60 -0.57
C ILE A 289 11.39 8.81 -0.16
N GLU A 290 11.07 10.02 0.30
CA GLU A 290 9.70 10.39 0.66
C GLU A 290 9.45 11.87 0.34
N LYS A 291 8.33 12.16 -0.34
CA LYS A 291 8.01 13.54 -0.78
C LYS A 291 7.37 14.39 0.33
N GLU A 292 6.70 13.76 1.27
CA GLU A 292 5.96 14.45 2.31
C GLU A 292 6.80 14.64 3.57
N ALA A 293 7.16 15.86 3.91
CA ALA A 293 8.02 16.16 5.07
C ALA A 293 7.52 15.55 6.38
N LYS A 294 6.19 15.50 6.59
CA LYS A 294 5.58 14.86 7.76
C LYS A 294 5.91 13.37 7.86
N TYR A 295 5.93 12.66 6.72
CA TYR A 295 6.25 11.24 6.69
C TYR A 295 7.76 10.99 6.79
N VAL A 296 8.59 11.90 6.27
CA VAL A 296 10.05 11.86 6.51
C VAL A 296 10.35 11.92 8.00
N SER A 297 9.71 12.85 8.72
CA SER A 297 9.90 13.01 10.17
C SER A 297 9.41 11.77 10.94
N LEU A 298 8.23 11.27 10.58
CA LEU A 298 7.64 10.07 11.19
C LEU A 298 8.54 8.84 10.96
N ALA A 299 9.02 8.64 9.74
CA ALA A 299 9.87 7.50 9.42
C ALA A 299 11.20 7.54 10.17
N ARG A 300 11.82 8.72 10.29
CA ARG A 300 13.04 8.89 11.10
C ARG A 300 12.81 8.60 12.58
N GLU A 301 11.66 9.03 13.12
CA GLU A 301 11.27 8.70 14.50
C GLU A 301 11.09 7.20 14.70
N ASN A 302 10.40 6.51 13.79
CA ASN A 302 10.19 5.07 13.85
C ASN A 302 11.52 4.29 13.75
N ILE A 303 12.42 4.72 12.86
CA ILE A 303 13.76 4.13 12.73
C ILE A 303 14.56 4.30 14.02
N ASN A 304 14.59 5.49 14.59
CA ASN A 304 15.33 5.76 15.84
C ASN A 304 14.80 4.91 17.00
N LYS A 305 13.47 4.71 17.08
CA LYS A 305 12.85 3.82 18.07
C LYS A 305 13.31 2.38 17.90
N GLU A 306 13.30 1.87 16.67
CA GLU A 306 13.72 0.51 16.34
C GLU A 306 15.20 0.28 16.69
N GLU A 307 16.09 1.18 16.28
CA GLU A 307 17.52 1.09 16.59
C GLU A 307 17.79 1.13 18.10
N SER A 308 17.05 1.96 18.84
CA SER A 308 17.15 2.03 20.30
C SER A 308 16.73 0.74 20.97
N GLN A 309 15.63 0.11 20.48
CA GLN A 309 15.16 -1.18 21.00
C GLN A 309 16.17 -2.30 20.73
N LEU A 310 16.78 -2.32 19.55
CA LEU A 310 17.80 -3.32 19.22
C LEU A 310 19.05 -3.19 20.11
N ARG A 311 19.47 -1.94 20.44
CA ARG A 311 20.62 -1.72 21.34
C ARG A 311 20.35 -2.17 22.80
N LEU A 312 19.10 -2.14 23.23
CA LEU A 312 18.72 -2.58 24.59
C LEU A 312 18.64 -4.11 24.72
N ASN A 313 18.54 -4.83 23.61
CA ASN A 313 18.43 -6.29 23.59
C ASN A 313 19.79 -7.00 23.40
N PHE A 314 20.89 -6.24 23.39
CA PHE A 314 22.27 -6.70 23.44
C PHE A 314 22.95 -6.27 24.73
#